data_b130bd69bb211f9fb72134651efef30a
#
_entry.id   b130bd69bb211f9fb72134651efef30a
#
_cell.length_a   1.000
_cell.length_b   1.000
_cell.length_c   1.000
_cell.angle_alpha   90.00
_cell.angle_beta   90.00
_cell.angle_gamma   90.00
#
_symmetry.space_group_name_H-M   'P 1'
#
loop_
_entity.id
_entity.type
_entity.pdbx_description
1 polymer ?
#
loop_
_entity_poly.entity_id
_entity_poly.type
_entity_poly.pdbx_seq_one_letter_code
_entity_poly.pdbx_strand_id
1 'polypeptide(L)'
;MRAYARKAGADEELWGLVGLLHDFDYEKYPTADDHPYKGSEILKDRGYSEEVRRAIMSHAQYTAVARLSPMEKTLFACDELAGFITACALVKPGKSLAEVEAKSVRKKMKDKAFARNVRREDIIEGAADLRIDIEEHIAFCIEAMKAIARELGLDGSAAKSA
;
A
#
# COMPACT_ATOMS: atom_id res chain seq x y z
N MET A 1 4.98 0.69 4.56
CA MET A 1 6.05 -0.32 4.80
C MET A 1 6.99 0.10 5.93
N ARG A 2 7.84 1.14 5.81
CA ARG A 2 8.83 1.54 6.83
C ARG A 2 8.26 1.69 8.25
N ALA A 3 7.08 2.30 8.42
CA ALA A 3 6.45 2.46 9.74
C ALA A 3 6.10 1.11 10.41
N TYR A 4 5.67 0.14 9.61
CA TYR A 4 5.43 -1.21 10.11
C TYR A 4 6.73 -1.95 10.43
N ALA A 5 7.78 -1.78 9.63
CA ALA A 5 9.10 -2.33 9.93
C ALA A 5 9.61 -1.83 11.28
N ARG A 6 9.51 -0.50 11.52
CA ARG A 6 9.87 0.13 12.82
C ARG A 6 9.07 -0.46 13.98
N LYS A 7 7.76 -0.62 13.81
CA LYS A 7 6.88 -1.22 14.84
C LYS A 7 7.25 -2.67 15.14
N ALA A 8 7.73 -3.41 14.13
CA ALA A 8 8.12 -4.80 14.25
C ALA A 8 9.60 -5.01 14.66
N GLY A 9 10.40 -3.95 14.76
CA GLY A 9 11.85 -4.05 14.97
C GLY A 9 12.58 -4.69 13.79
N ALA A 10 12.05 -4.55 12.58
CA ALA A 10 12.59 -5.10 11.34
C ALA A 10 13.37 -4.04 10.54
N ASP A 11 14.04 -4.47 9.47
CA ASP A 11 14.81 -3.59 8.59
C ASP A 11 13.90 -2.63 7.81
N GLU A 12 13.93 -1.34 8.19
CA GLU A 12 13.11 -0.29 7.57
C GLU A 12 13.48 -0.04 6.11
N GLU A 13 14.77 -0.18 5.76
CA GLU A 13 15.24 0.05 4.40
C GLU A 13 14.79 -1.09 3.47
N LEU A 14 14.92 -2.33 3.93
CA LEU A 14 14.43 -3.49 3.19
C LEU A 14 12.92 -3.41 2.94
N TRP A 15 12.14 -3.12 3.98
CA TRP A 15 10.69 -3.04 3.84
C TRP A 15 10.26 -1.83 3.00
N GLY A 16 11.00 -0.71 3.12
CA GLY A 16 10.80 0.47 2.29
C GLY A 16 11.08 0.19 0.82
N LEU A 17 12.17 -0.53 0.54
CA LEU A 17 12.56 -0.95 -0.80
C LEU A 17 11.49 -1.85 -1.45
N VAL A 18 11.01 -2.85 -0.72
CA VAL A 18 9.93 -3.74 -1.19
C VAL A 18 8.66 -2.94 -1.51
N GLY A 19 8.26 -2.02 -0.61
CA GLY A 19 7.11 -1.16 -0.85
C GLY A 19 7.27 -0.21 -2.03
N LEU A 20 8.50 0.23 -2.33
CA LEU A 20 8.78 1.10 -3.49
C LEU A 20 8.76 0.32 -4.81
N LEU A 21 9.22 -0.91 -4.78
CA LEU A 21 9.43 -1.71 -5.98
C LEU A 21 8.26 -2.63 -6.35
N HIS A 22 7.22 -2.79 -5.50
CA HIS A 22 6.21 -3.81 -5.75
C HIS A 22 5.47 -3.65 -7.09
N ASP A 23 5.24 -2.41 -7.52
CA ASP A 23 4.50 -2.07 -8.75
C ASP A 23 5.36 -1.37 -9.82
N PHE A 24 6.70 -1.37 -9.68
CA PHE A 24 7.57 -0.58 -10.59
C PHE A 24 7.45 -0.99 -12.07
N ASP A 25 6.98 -2.18 -12.35
CA ASP A 25 6.80 -2.72 -13.69
C ASP A 25 5.38 -2.53 -14.24
N TYR A 26 4.41 -2.13 -13.39
CA TYR A 26 2.99 -2.10 -13.71
C TYR A 26 2.63 -1.18 -14.89
N GLU A 27 3.26 0.00 -15.02
CA GLU A 27 3.00 0.90 -16.15
C GLU A 27 3.37 0.25 -17.50
N LYS A 28 4.41 -0.60 -17.51
CA LYS A 28 4.88 -1.27 -18.71
C LYS A 28 4.19 -2.60 -18.95
N TYR A 29 3.82 -3.28 -17.89
CA TYR A 29 3.27 -4.63 -17.90
C TYR A 29 2.00 -4.73 -17.06
N PRO A 30 0.87 -4.10 -17.47
CA PRO A 30 -0.31 -3.96 -16.62
C PRO A 30 -1.22 -5.19 -16.60
N THR A 31 -0.85 -6.29 -17.25
CA THR A 31 -1.69 -7.50 -17.31
C THR A 31 -1.32 -8.48 -16.22
N ALA A 32 -2.28 -9.26 -15.73
CA ALA A 32 -2.04 -10.29 -14.74
C ALA A 32 -1.11 -11.44 -15.23
N ASP A 33 -0.93 -11.57 -16.55
CA ASP A 33 0.01 -12.52 -17.13
C ASP A 33 1.45 -12.03 -17.08
N ASP A 34 1.66 -10.73 -16.99
CA ASP A 34 2.97 -10.09 -17.00
C ASP A 34 3.39 -9.56 -15.62
N HIS A 35 2.54 -8.74 -14.98
CA HIS A 35 2.78 -8.20 -13.64
C HIS A 35 2.36 -9.23 -12.58
N PRO A 36 3.14 -9.42 -11.48
CA PRO A 36 4.48 -8.90 -11.21
C PRO A 36 5.61 -9.83 -11.69
N TYR A 37 5.32 -10.79 -12.57
CA TYR A 37 6.29 -11.78 -13.04
C TYR A 37 7.46 -11.13 -13.76
N LYS A 38 7.18 -10.18 -14.68
CA LYS A 38 8.21 -9.43 -15.42
C LYS A 38 9.06 -8.58 -14.50
N GLY A 39 8.44 -7.93 -13.52
CA GLY A 39 9.15 -7.21 -12.48
C GLY A 39 10.09 -8.11 -11.70
N SER A 40 9.64 -9.27 -11.28
CA SER A 40 10.46 -10.25 -10.56
C SER A 40 11.65 -10.74 -11.38
N GLU A 41 11.49 -10.98 -12.69
CA GLU A 41 12.59 -11.33 -13.60
C GLU A 41 13.63 -10.20 -13.68
N ILE A 42 13.18 -8.96 -13.91
CA ILE A 42 14.05 -7.78 -13.98
C ILE A 42 14.83 -7.60 -12.66
N LEU A 43 14.19 -7.77 -11.52
CA LEU A 43 14.85 -7.66 -10.22
C LEU A 43 15.86 -8.78 -9.99
N LYS A 44 15.58 -10.00 -10.47
CA LYS A 44 16.54 -11.11 -10.46
C LYS A 44 17.79 -10.77 -11.24
N ASP A 45 17.65 -10.27 -12.46
CA ASP A 45 18.76 -9.91 -13.33
C ASP A 45 19.59 -8.75 -12.76
N ARG A 46 18.98 -7.91 -11.92
CA ARG A 46 19.64 -6.83 -11.19
C ARG A 46 20.25 -7.25 -9.85
N GLY A 47 20.18 -8.53 -9.49
CA GLY A 47 20.81 -9.08 -8.29
C GLY A 47 20.03 -8.89 -6.99
N TYR A 48 18.74 -8.53 -7.07
CA TYR A 48 17.89 -8.47 -5.87
C TYR A 48 17.65 -9.86 -5.29
N SER A 49 17.60 -9.93 -3.95
CA SER A 49 17.44 -11.19 -3.23
C SER A 49 16.10 -11.87 -3.54
N GLU A 50 16.06 -13.18 -3.33
CA GLU A 50 14.81 -13.95 -3.45
C GLU A 50 13.74 -13.44 -2.45
N GLU A 51 14.14 -13.01 -1.26
CA GLU A 51 13.25 -12.44 -0.26
C GLU A 51 12.49 -11.22 -0.79
N VAL A 52 13.19 -10.27 -1.43
CA VAL A 52 12.57 -9.09 -2.06
C VAL A 52 11.61 -9.48 -3.17
N ARG A 53 12.07 -10.35 -4.08
CA ARG A 53 11.28 -10.78 -5.23
C ARG A 53 10.06 -11.58 -4.82
N ARG A 54 10.21 -12.47 -3.81
CA ARG A 54 9.11 -13.25 -3.28
C ARG A 54 8.06 -12.36 -2.60
N ALA A 55 8.49 -11.37 -1.82
CA ALA A 55 7.57 -10.41 -1.21
C ALA A 55 6.76 -9.66 -2.28
N ILE A 56 7.42 -9.20 -3.34
CA ILE A 56 6.75 -8.55 -4.47
C ILE A 56 5.78 -9.50 -5.15
N MET A 57 6.18 -10.75 -5.44
CA MET A 57 5.26 -11.73 -6.02
C MET A 57 4.03 -11.99 -5.16
N SER A 58 4.17 -12.00 -3.83
CA SER A 58 3.09 -12.35 -2.91
C SER A 58 2.02 -11.28 -2.74
N HIS A 59 2.23 -10.03 -3.21
CA HIS A 59 1.23 -8.97 -3.08
C HIS A 59 0.03 -9.20 -4.01
N ALA A 60 0.23 -9.82 -5.16
CA ALA A 60 -0.82 -10.10 -6.12
C ALA A 60 -1.40 -11.51 -5.91
N GLN A 61 -2.68 -11.62 -5.55
CA GLN A 61 -3.31 -12.90 -5.21
C GLN A 61 -3.28 -13.92 -6.35
N TYR A 62 -3.37 -13.47 -7.59
CA TYR A 62 -3.38 -14.33 -8.77
C TYR A 62 -2.05 -15.04 -9.05
N THR A 63 -0.95 -14.62 -8.40
CA THR A 63 0.34 -15.33 -8.49
C THR A 63 0.34 -16.64 -7.70
N ALA A 64 -0.63 -16.85 -6.82
CA ALA A 64 -0.73 -17.97 -5.88
C ALA A 64 0.51 -18.13 -4.96
N VAL A 65 1.36 -17.09 -4.83
CA VAL A 65 2.47 -17.08 -3.88
C VAL A 65 1.93 -16.72 -2.49
N ALA A 66 1.95 -17.72 -1.59
CA ALA A 66 1.45 -17.54 -0.23
C ALA A 66 2.25 -16.49 0.55
N ARG A 67 1.57 -15.60 1.28
CA ARG A 67 2.16 -14.61 2.19
C ARG A 67 2.55 -15.27 3.50
N LEU A 68 3.84 -15.55 3.69
CA LEU A 68 4.35 -16.28 4.86
C LEU A 68 4.99 -15.34 5.87
N SER A 69 5.84 -14.43 5.42
CA SER A 69 6.59 -13.52 6.30
C SER A 69 5.75 -12.31 6.74
N PRO A 70 6.12 -11.65 7.87
CA PRO A 70 5.50 -10.39 8.26
C PRO A 70 5.61 -9.29 7.19
N MET A 71 6.71 -9.22 6.46
CA MET A 71 6.93 -8.27 5.38
C MET A 71 5.94 -8.47 4.23
N GLU A 72 5.75 -9.71 3.77
CA GLU A 72 4.80 -10.07 2.72
C GLU A 72 3.36 -9.71 3.10
N LYS A 73 2.95 -10.06 4.32
CA LYS A 73 1.61 -9.72 4.85
C LYS A 73 1.40 -8.22 4.95
N THR A 74 2.45 -7.49 5.38
CA THR A 74 2.38 -6.03 5.50
C THR A 74 2.30 -5.36 4.14
N LEU A 75 3.05 -5.85 3.14
CA LEU A 75 2.97 -5.31 1.79
C LEU A 75 1.53 -5.40 1.27
N PHE A 76 0.95 -6.59 1.28
CA PHE A 76 -0.42 -6.81 0.84
C PHE A 76 -1.44 -5.96 1.62
N ALA A 77 -1.28 -5.86 2.94
CA ALA A 77 -2.20 -5.09 3.78
C ALA A 77 -2.15 -3.59 3.51
N CYS A 78 -0.98 -3.06 3.12
CA CYS A 78 -0.79 -1.63 2.90
C CYS A 78 -1.10 -1.19 1.48
N ASP A 79 -0.99 -2.04 0.49
CA ASP A 79 -1.06 -1.74 -0.93
C ASP A 79 -2.37 -1.04 -1.30
N GLU A 80 -3.46 -1.76 -1.40
CA GLU A 80 -4.78 -1.21 -1.74
C GLU A 80 -5.26 -0.13 -0.74
N LEU A 81 -4.90 -0.26 0.54
CA LEU A 81 -5.27 0.70 1.55
C LEU A 81 -4.59 2.05 1.36
N ALA A 82 -3.32 2.09 0.96
CA ALA A 82 -2.61 3.35 0.71
C ALA A 82 -3.25 4.13 -0.45
N GLY A 83 -3.60 3.45 -1.52
CA GLY A 83 -4.34 4.02 -2.65
C GLY A 83 -5.71 4.54 -2.23
N PHE A 84 -6.43 3.79 -1.40
CA PHE A 84 -7.74 4.19 -0.91
C PHE A 84 -7.69 5.41 0.02
N ILE A 85 -6.71 5.50 0.93
CA ILE A 85 -6.47 6.67 1.79
C ILE A 85 -6.12 7.89 0.94
N THR A 86 -5.28 7.73 -0.07
CA THR A 86 -4.94 8.79 -1.03
C THR A 86 -6.20 9.33 -1.72
N ALA A 87 -7.06 8.45 -2.23
CA ALA A 87 -8.32 8.85 -2.83
C ALA A 87 -9.22 9.60 -1.83
N CYS A 88 -9.25 9.16 -0.56
CA CYS A 88 -10.00 9.86 0.50
C CYS A 88 -9.46 11.26 0.77
N ALA A 89 -8.13 11.47 0.73
CA ALA A 89 -7.52 12.78 0.92
C ALA A 89 -7.82 13.72 -0.25
N LEU A 90 -7.73 13.22 -1.48
CA LEU A 90 -7.94 14.02 -2.70
C LEU A 90 -9.35 14.60 -2.85
N VAL A 91 -10.37 13.96 -2.24
CA VAL A 91 -11.75 14.48 -2.25
C VAL A 91 -12.05 15.42 -1.08
N LYS A 92 -11.11 15.66 -0.18
CA LYS A 92 -11.24 16.68 0.87
C LYS A 92 -11.03 18.08 0.29
N PRO A 93 -11.66 19.13 0.87
CA PRO A 93 -11.50 20.49 0.41
C PRO A 93 -10.02 20.94 0.35
N GLY A 94 -9.24 20.59 1.36
CA GLY A 94 -7.82 20.91 1.41
C GLY A 94 -6.92 19.90 0.68
N LYS A 95 -7.47 18.83 0.09
CA LYS A 95 -6.69 17.74 -0.53
C LYS A 95 -5.55 17.25 0.38
N SER A 96 -5.84 17.14 1.67
CA SER A 96 -4.83 16.90 2.70
C SER A 96 -5.13 15.65 3.53
N LEU A 97 -4.10 14.89 3.84
CA LEU A 97 -4.14 13.78 4.79
C LEU A 97 -4.50 14.25 6.22
N ALA A 98 -4.25 15.52 6.56
CA ALA A 98 -4.65 16.08 7.85
C ALA A 98 -6.18 16.05 8.07
N GLU A 99 -6.96 16.06 6.97
CA GLU A 99 -8.43 16.02 6.99
C GLU A 99 -9.00 14.57 6.97
N VAL A 100 -8.13 13.56 6.92
CA VAL A 100 -8.54 12.16 6.80
C VAL A 100 -8.55 11.48 8.17
N GLU A 101 -9.68 10.89 8.52
CA GLU A 101 -9.87 10.12 9.75
C GLU A 101 -10.23 8.66 9.42
N ALA A 102 -9.78 7.71 10.25
CA ALA A 102 -10.03 6.28 10.06
C ALA A 102 -11.51 5.94 9.89
N LYS A 103 -12.37 6.52 10.73
CA LYS A 103 -13.82 6.33 10.64
C LYS A 103 -14.40 6.80 9.30
N SER A 104 -13.88 7.90 8.74
CA SER A 104 -14.32 8.41 7.44
C SER A 104 -13.88 7.49 6.30
N VAL A 105 -12.66 6.94 6.35
CA VAL A 105 -12.16 5.93 5.41
C VAL A 105 -13.02 4.68 5.50
N ARG A 106 -13.27 4.16 6.70
CA ARG A 106 -14.11 2.99 6.94
C ARG A 106 -15.53 3.16 6.39
N LYS A 107 -16.12 4.36 6.54
CA LYS A 107 -17.41 4.71 5.96
C LYS A 107 -17.35 4.70 4.43
N LYS A 108 -16.32 5.29 3.83
CA LYS A 108 -16.12 5.35 2.39
C LYS A 108 -15.91 3.99 1.75
N MET A 109 -15.36 3.01 2.46
CA MET A 109 -15.24 1.62 1.97
C MET A 109 -16.59 0.99 1.63
N LYS A 110 -17.72 1.49 2.17
CA LYS A 110 -19.07 1.02 1.85
C LYS A 110 -19.59 1.59 0.52
N ASP A 111 -19.01 2.67 0.04
CA ASP A 111 -19.36 3.32 -1.23
C ASP A 111 -18.62 2.64 -2.39
N LYS A 112 -19.31 1.75 -3.09
CA LYS A 112 -18.73 0.96 -4.20
C LYS A 112 -18.34 1.81 -5.41
N ALA A 113 -18.95 2.99 -5.60
CA ALA A 113 -18.63 3.88 -6.69
C ALA A 113 -17.36 4.70 -6.45
N PHE A 114 -17.04 4.96 -5.18
CA PHE A 114 -15.84 5.70 -4.81
C PHE A 114 -14.59 4.82 -4.97
N ALA A 115 -13.56 5.31 -5.63
CA ALA A 115 -12.30 4.58 -5.89
C ALA A 115 -12.56 3.12 -6.31
N ARG A 116 -13.42 2.93 -7.31
CA ARG A 116 -14.01 1.63 -7.69
C ARG A 116 -12.99 0.54 -8.05
N ASN A 117 -11.79 0.93 -8.46
CA ASN A 117 -10.72 0.02 -8.84
C ASN A 117 -9.96 -0.57 -7.62
N VAL A 118 -10.12 0.03 -6.43
CA VAL A 118 -9.51 -0.48 -5.20
C VAL A 118 -10.28 -1.70 -4.69
N ARG A 119 -9.64 -2.78 -4.42
CA ARG A 119 -10.23 -4.04 -3.91
C ARG A 119 -10.38 -3.98 -2.40
N ARG A 120 -11.63 -3.71 -1.92
CA ARG A 120 -11.91 -3.60 -0.47
C ARG A 120 -11.69 -4.90 0.27
N GLU A 121 -11.92 -6.01 -0.42
CA GLU A 121 -11.69 -7.36 0.10
C GLU A 121 -10.23 -7.53 0.51
N ASP A 122 -9.30 -7.04 -0.30
CA ASP A 122 -7.86 -7.14 -0.03
C ASP A 122 -7.45 -6.28 1.18
N ILE A 123 -8.08 -5.10 1.37
CA ILE A 123 -7.88 -4.28 2.57
C ILE A 123 -8.34 -5.03 3.84
N ILE A 124 -9.49 -5.71 3.76
CA ILE A 124 -10.05 -6.47 4.90
C ILE A 124 -9.19 -7.70 5.19
N GLU A 125 -8.82 -8.45 4.16
CA GLU A 125 -7.96 -9.63 4.27
C GLU A 125 -6.58 -9.26 4.79
N GLY A 126 -6.00 -8.16 4.32
CA GLY A 126 -4.70 -7.68 4.78
C GLY A 126 -4.67 -7.36 6.28
N ALA A 127 -5.72 -6.69 6.80
CA ALA A 127 -5.84 -6.46 8.24
C ALA A 127 -5.97 -7.77 9.02
N ALA A 128 -6.71 -8.76 8.48
CA ALA A 128 -6.85 -10.08 9.09
C ALA A 128 -5.51 -10.86 9.06
N ASP A 129 -4.75 -10.81 7.97
CA ASP A 129 -3.42 -11.43 7.85
C ASP A 129 -2.43 -10.87 8.89
N LEU A 130 -2.55 -9.57 9.18
CA LEU A 130 -1.77 -8.90 10.24
C LEU A 130 -2.31 -9.15 11.65
N ARG A 131 -3.49 -9.76 11.79
CA ARG A 131 -4.21 -9.99 13.06
C ARG A 131 -4.45 -8.70 13.86
N ILE A 132 -4.81 -7.64 13.19
CA ILE A 132 -5.11 -6.34 13.79
C ILE A 132 -6.52 -5.90 13.40
N ASP A 133 -7.12 -5.05 14.23
CA ASP A 133 -8.39 -4.40 13.89
C ASP A 133 -8.23 -3.50 12.67
N ILE A 134 -9.22 -3.52 11.78
CA ILE A 134 -9.16 -2.77 10.52
C ILE A 134 -9.15 -1.25 10.73
N GLU A 135 -9.83 -0.72 11.77
CA GLU A 135 -9.78 0.72 12.06
C GLU A 135 -8.40 1.11 12.62
N GLU A 136 -7.79 0.25 13.44
CA GLU A 136 -6.42 0.44 13.91
C GLU A 136 -5.42 0.42 12.76
N HIS A 137 -5.58 -0.52 11.80
CA HIS A 137 -4.75 -0.58 10.60
C HIS A 137 -4.87 0.68 9.76
N ILE A 138 -6.10 1.12 9.48
CA ILE A 138 -6.37 2.36 8.73
C ILE A 138 -5.75 3.56 9.44
N ALA A 139 -5.97 3.70 10.75
CA ALA A 139 -5.41 4.81 11.53
C ALA A 139 -3.88 4.83 11.48
N PHE A 140 -3.25 3.67 11.64
CA PHE A 140 -1.79 3.54 11.57
C PHE A 140 -1.24 3.94 10.19
N CYS A 141 -1.88 3.49 9.11
CA CYS A 141 -1.48 3.86 7.75
C CYS A 141 -1.66 5.37 7.49
N ILE A 142 -2.77 5.97 7.96
CA ILE A 142 -2.98 7.43 7.85
C ILE A 142 -1.85 8.19 8.55
N GLU A 143 -1.50 7.84 9.78
CA GLU A 143 -0.42 8.52 10.52
C GLU A 143 0.94 8.34 9.85
N ALA A 144 1.23 7.14 9.34
CA ALA A 144 2.45 6.89 8.58
C ALA A 144 2.51 7.75 7.29
N MET A 145 1.39 7.91 6.58
CA MET A 145 1.32 8.75 5.38
C MET A 145 1.35 10.24 5.71
N LYS A 146 0.76 10.68 6.83
CA LYS A 146 0.86 12.07 7.29
C LYS A 146 2.30 12.50 7.54
N ALA A 147 3.13 11.62 8.07
CA ALA A 147 4.54 11.90 8.34
C ALA A 147 5.35 12.27 7.07
N ILE A 148 4.86 11.87 5.89
CA ILE A 148 5.46 12.14 4.58
C ILE A 148 4.46 12.81 3.63
N ALA A 149 3.47 13.53 4.17
CA ALA A 149 2.37 14.09 3.38
C ALA A 149 2.86 15.08 2.30
N ARG A 150 3.96 15.79 2.57
CA ARG A 150 4.56 16.72 1.62
C ARG A 150 5.18 16.00 0.42
N GLU A 151 5.90 14.92 0.67
CA GLU A 151 6.51 14.09 -0.38
C GLU A 151 5.42 13.41 -1.24
N LEU A 152 4.29 13.08 -0.62
CA LEU A 152 3.12 12.52 -1.33
C LEU A 152 2.27 13.57 -2.05
N GLY A 153 2.55 14.88 -1.89
CA GLY A 153 1.71 15.94 -2.42
C GLY A 153 0.31 16.02 -1.78
N LEU A 154 0.18 15.50 -0.56
CA LEU A 154 -1.09 15.41 0.19
C LEU A 154 -1.07 16.22 1.49
N ASP A 155 -0.28 17.29 1.54
CA ASP A 155 -0.16 18.22 2.66
C ASP A 155 -1.13 19.42 2.57
N GLY A 156 -1.92 19.50 1.50
CA GLY A 156 -2.86 20.59 1.23
C GLY A 156 -2.24 21.77 0.46
N SER A 157 -0.97 21.75 0.10
CA SER A 157 -0.31 22.82 -0.67
C SER A 157 -0.92 22.95 -2.07
N ALA A 158 -1.26 21.83 -2.71
CA ALA A 158 -1.87 21.80 -4.05
C ALA A 158 -3.27 22.45 -4.11
N ALA A 159 -4.02 22.49 -3.00
CA ALA A 159 -5.32 23.13 -2.96
C ALA A 159 -5.23 24.69 -2.87
N LYS A 160 -4.06 25.22 -2.45
CA LYS A 160 -3.82 26.65 -2.30
C LYS A 160 -3.33 27.30 -3.59
N SER A 161 -2.96 26.48 -4.58
CA SER A 161 -2.40 26.93 -5.86
C SER A 161 -3.42 26.91 -7.01
N ALA A 162 -4.65 26.52 -6.73
CA ALA A 162 -5.79 26.46 -7.67
C ALA A 162 -6.84 27.52 -7.32
#